data_aa41ad8e98f3f16b8c244ade40a73e4e
#
_entry.id   aa41ad8e98f3f16b8c244ade40a73e4e
#
_cell.length_a   1.000
_cell.length_b   1.000
_cell.length_c   1.000
_cell.angle_alpha   90.00
_cell.angle_beta   90.00
_cell.angle_gamma   90.00
#
_symmetry.space_group_name_H-M   'P 1'
#
loop_
_entity.id
_entity.type
_entity.pdbx_description
1 polymer ?
#
loop_
_entity_poly.entity_id
_entity_poly.type
_entity_poly.pdbx_seq_one_letter_code
_entity_poly.pdbx_strand_id
1 'polypeptide(L)'
;MIAKIVKGSYFKGVVNYILDKEKDAKILVCDGLFAENKDTIVMSFEAQSKMNPKVTKPVGHISLAFHKEDEHRLTDRAMAGIALEYLKEMGITDTQILIVRHFDKEHPHVHIAFNRIANDSRTISDRNERIRSARICKELTRKYGLYFADGKEQVKHHRLREPDKTKYEIYSILKTEVARCGNWNILIANLKNQGVDMQFKYKGKSDEVQGIIFSKNGYPFSGSKIDRRFSYSKIDAALKANRHEEWQRVMGSQKAGYEYPMQQPPQFEPSGNDDLYSGSIGLFMSANANVQADENYFEEQLKRKNKKKKQRKIRF
;
A
#
# COMPACT_ATOMS: atom_id res chain seq x y z
N MET A 1 -14.97 -1.33 9.76
CA MET A 1 -15.75 -0.38 8.92
C MET A 1 -14.89 0.14 7.78
N ILE A 2 -15.46 0.34 6.58
CA ILE A 2 -14.78 0.85 5.37
C ILE A 2 -15.69 1.88 4.72
N ALA A 3 -15.10 2.96 4.16
CA ALA A 3 -15.81 3.97 3.41
C ALA A 3 -15.36 4.04 1.95
N LYS A 4 -16.32 4.20 1.04
CA LYS A 4 -16.07 4.52 -0.38
C LYS A 4 -16.71 5.86 -0.70
N ILE A 5 -15.92 6.80 -1.23
CA ILE A 5 -16.34 8.16 -1.55
C ILE A 5 -16.39 8.34 -3.07
N VAL A 6 -17.49 8.85 -3.57
CA VAL A 6 -17.73 9.17 -4.98
C VAL A 6 -18.31 10.60 -5.06
N LYS A 7 -17.96 11.32 -6.11
CA LYS A 7 -18.51 12.67 -6.40
C LYS A 7 -19.24 12.67 -7.73
N GLY A 8 -20.34 13.36 -7.79
CA GLY A 8 -21.18 13.46 -8.98
C GLY A 8 -21.62 14.88 -9.28
N SER A 9 -22.20 15.08 -10.46
CA SER A 9 -22.71 16.38 -10.91
C SER A 9 -24.21 16.55 -10.70
N TYR A 10 -24.99 15.43 -10.62
CA TYR A 10 -26.44 15.46 -10.58
C TYR A 10 -26.98 14.64 -9.41
N PHE A 11 -27.86 15.23 -8.60
CA PHE A 11 -28.47 14.57 -7.44
C PHE A 11 -29.46 13.49 -7.82
N LYS A 12 -30.20 13.63 -8.93
CA LYS A 12 -31.20 12.65 -9.38
C LYS A 12 -30.64 11.23 -9.45
N GLY A 13 -29.43 11.07 -9.98
CA GLY A 13 -28.80 9.74 -10.09
C GLY A 13 -28.52 9.09 -8.74
N VAL A 14 -27.95 9.81 -7.79
CA VAL A 14 -27.63 9.31 -6.45
C VAL A 14 -28.88 9.06 -5.63
N VAL A 15 -29.86 9.96 -5.65
CA VAL A 15 -31.12 9.81 -4.92
C VAL A 15 -31.90 8.59 -5.42
N ASN A 16 -32.00 8.40 -6.75
CA ASN A 16 -32.67 7.22 -7.32
C ASN A 16 -31.95 5.93 -6.92
N TYR A 17 -30.61 5.94 -6.91
CA TYR A 17 -29.81 4.77 -6.53
C TYR A 17 -29.97 4.39 -5.05
N ILE A 18 -29.94 5.39 -4.13
CA ILE A 18 -29.97 5.09 -2.68
C ILE A 18 -31.39 4.87 -2.16
N LEU A 19 -32.42 5.35 -2.86
CA LEU A 19 -33.84 5.11 -2.55
C LEU A 19 -34.48 4.09 -3.49
N ASP A 20 -33.68 3.21 -4.08
CA ASP A 20 -34.18 2.15 -4.93
C ASP A 20 -34.97 1.14 -4.10
N LYS A 21 -36.19 0.83 -4.55
CA LYS A 21 -37.09 -0.13 -3.86
C LYS A 21 -36.54 -1.57 -3.88
N GLU A 22 -35.79 -1.92 -4.91
CA GLU A 22 -35.19 -3.27 -5.03
C GLU A 22 -34.10 -3.52 -3.98
N LYS A 23 -33.61 -2.48 -3.30
CA LYS A 23 -32.56 -2.54 -2.26
C LYS A 23 -33.12 -2.56 -0.84
N ASP A 24 -34.44 -2.64 -0.70
CA ASP A 24 -35.12 -2.55 0.60
C ASP A 24 -34.57 -1.37 1.43
N ALA A 25 -34.62 -0.18 0.83
CA ALA A 25 -33.95 1.03 1.33
C ALA A 25 -34.75 1.65 2.47
N LYS A 26 -34.08 1.92 3.61
CA LYS A 26 -34.66 2.60 4.77
C LYS A 26 -33.94 3.91 5.07
N ILE A 27 -34.67 5.04 5.05
CA ILE A 27 -34.12 6.34 5.42
C ILE A 27 -33.85 6.35 6.93
N LEU A 28 -32.61 6.63 7.33
CA LEU A 28 -32.19 6.77 8.72
C LEU A 28 -32.10 8.24 9.16
N VAL A 29 -31.63 9.12 8.27
CA VAL A 29 -31.48 10.55 8.51
C VAL A 29 -31.85 11.31 7.24
N CYS A 30 -32.61 12.38 7.39
CA CYS A 30 -32.93 13.33 6.33
C CYS A 30 -32.85 14.73 6.94
N ASP A 31 -31.82 15.50 6.61
CA ASP A 31 -31.57 16.81 7.19
C ASP A 31 -31.40 17.86 6.10
N GLY A 32 -32.12 19.00 6.28
CA GLY A 32 -32.13 20.08 5.31
C GLY A 32 -32.84 19.78 3.98
N LEU A 33 -33.67 18.72 3.92
CA LEU A 33 -34.35 18.25 2.71
C LEU A 33 -35.85 18.11 2.91
N PHE A 34 -36.62 18.36 1.88
CA PHE A 34 -38.06 18.04 1.84
C PHE A 34 -38.24 16.58 1.41
N ALA A 35 -38.59 15.71 2.36
CA ALA A 35 -38.60 14.25 2.18
C ALA A 35 -39.96 13.65 1.81
N GLU A 36 -40.82 14.37 1.14
CA GLU A 36 -42.13 13.87 0.72
C GLU A 36 -42.02 12.74 -0.32
N ASN A 37 -41.15 12.94 -1.28
CA ASN A 37 -40.86 11.97 -2.34
C ASN A 37 -39.43 12.18 -2.89
N LYS A 38 -39.01 11.29 -3.83
CA LYS A 38 -37.68 11.40 -4.45
C LYS A 38 -37.43 12.72 -5.18
N ASP A 39 -38.43 13.23 -5.85
CA ASP A 39 -38.29 14.45 -6.65
C ASP A 39 -38.12 15.68 -5.75
N THR A 40 -38.85 15.79 -4.64
CA THR A 40 -38.72 16.89 -3.65
C THR A 40 -37.35 16.82 -2.96
N ILE A 41 -36.80 15.63 -2.68
CA ILE A 41 -35.44 15.49 -2.17
C ILE A 41 -34.40 15.97 -3.21
N VAL A 42 -34.56 15.59 -4.48
CA VAL A 42 -33.67 16.04 -5.57
C VAL A 42 -33.75 17.58 -5.71
N MET A 43 -34.96 18.14 -5.75
CA MET A 43 -35.16 19.59 -5.87
C MET A 43 -34.50 20.36 -4.71
N SER A 44 -34.60 19.84 -3.48
CA SER A 44 -33.95 20.42 -2.30
C SER A 44 -32.43 20.48 -2.45
N PHE A 45 -31.82 19.38 -2.84
CA PHE A 45 -30.38 19.31 -3.09
C PHE A 45 -29.93 20.24 -4.23
N GLU A 46 -30.69 20.26 -5.32
CA GLU A 46 -30.39 21.11 -6.48
C GLU A 46 -30.51 22.58 -6.18
N ALA A 47 -31.51 22.98 -5.36
CA ALA A 47 -31.69 24.36 -4.93
C ALA A 47 -30.46 24.89 -4.19
N GLN A 48 -29.94 24.13 -3.20
CA GLN A 48 -28.75 24.55 -2.48
C GLN A 48 -27.49 24.47 -3.38
N SER A 49 -27.40 23.51 -4.32
CA SER A 49 -26.26 23.42 -5.20
C SER A 49 -26.08 24.64 -6.11
N LYS A 50 -27.15 25.35 -6.43
CA LYS A 50 -27.15 26.60 -7.23
C LYS A 50 -26.53 27.78 -6.48
N MET A 51 -26.38 27.70 -5.14
CA MET A 51 -25.76 28.77 -4.34
C MET A 51 -24.27 28.94 -4.68
N ASN A 52 -23.61 27.89 -5.27
CA ASN A 52 -22.25 28.02 -5.74
C ASN A 52 -22.07 27.32 -7.12
N PRO A 53 -22.41 28.01 -8.22
CA PRO A 53 -22.39 27.43 -9.57
C PRO A 53 -20.97 27.11 -10.09
N LYS A 54 -19.91 27.55 -9.40
CA LYS A 54 -18.51 27.22 -9.74
C LYS A 54 -18.16 25.76 -9.43
N VAL A 55 -18.95 25.09 -8.58
CA VAL A 55 -18.71 23.70 -8.20
C VAL A 55 -19.36 22.77 -9.21
N THR A 56 -18.57 22.18 -10.09
CA THR A 56 -19.05 21.28 -11.16
C THR A 56 -19.51 19.90 -10.65
N LYS A 57 -19.11 19.51 -9.43
CA LYS A 57 -19.46 18.24 -8.78
C LYS A 57 -20.00 18.48 -7.37
N PRO A 58 -21.23 18.98 -7.24
CA PRO A 58 -21.83 19.30 -5.94
C PRO A 58 -22.25 18.06 -5.15
N VAL A 59 -22.43 16.93 -5.78
CA VAL A 59 -22.88 15.69 -5.14
C VAL A 59 -21.72 14.99 -4.42
N GLY A 60 -21.86 14.78 -3.12
CA GLY A 60 -21.06 13.82 -2.36
C GLY A 60 -21.88 12.55 -2.11
N HIS A 61 -21.28 11.39 -2.38
CA HIS A 61 -21.87 10.08 -2.10
C HIS A 61 -20.84 9.22 -1.38
N ILE A 62 -21.20 8.77 -0.18
CA ILE A 62 -20.36 7.89 0.64
C ILE A 62 -21.13 6.61 0.91
N SER A 63 -20.49 5.46 0.73
CA SER A 63 -20.98 4.18 1.22
C SER A 63 -20.12 3.76 2.41
N LEU A 64 -20.73 3.59 3.59
CA LEU A 64 -20.10 3.01 4.77
C LEU A 64 -20.53 1.57 4.88
N ALA A 65 -19.58 0.65 4.77
CA ALA A 65 -19.80 -0.79 4.92
C ALA A 65 -19.17 -1.29 6.22
N PHE A 66 -19.91 -2.15 6.93
CA PHE A 66 -19.51 -2.78 8.17
C PHE A 66 -19.23 -4.26 7.94
N HIS A 67 -18.62 -4.93 8.90
CA HIS A 67 -18.41 -6.36 8.80
C HIS A 67 -19.67 -7.14 9.21
N LYS A 68 -19.89 -8.33 8.66
CA LYS A 68 -21.03 -9.17 8.99
C LYS A 68 -21.06 -9.56 10.47
N GLU A 69 -19.89 -9.75 11.07
CA GLU A 69 -19.76 -10.05 12.52
C GLU A 69 -20.39 -8.96 13.41
N ASP A 70 -20.51 -7.73 12.91
CA ASP A 70 -21.08 -6.61 13.66
C ASP A 70 -22.60 -6.49 13.52
N GLU A 71 -23.25 -7.30 12.67
CA GLU A 71 -24.66 -7.16 12.29
C GLU A 71 -25.60 -7.09 13.51
N HIS A 72 -25.40 -7.98 14.51
CA HIS A 72 -26.21 -8.06 15.72
C HIS A 72 -26.13 -6.80 16.60
N ARG A 73 -25.14 -5.94 16.42
CA ARG A 73 -24.87 -4.72 17.18
C ARG A 73 -25.29 -3.45 16.43
N LEU A 74 -25.44 -3.56 15.11
CA LEU A 74 -25.69 -2.43 14.20
C LEU A 74 -27.19 -2.20 14.01
N THR A 75 -27.83 -1.67 15.05
CA THR A 75 -29.20 -1.14 14.93
C THR A 75 -29.22 0.09 14.01
N ASP A 76 -30.39 0.46 13.51
CA ASP A 76 -30.55 1.68 12.66
C ASP A 76 -30.04 2.93 13.40
N ARG A 77 -30.33 3.05 14.68
CA ARG A 77 -29.84 4.17 15.53
C ARG A 77 -28.31 4.18 15.64
N ALA A 78 -27.70 3.00 15.84
CA ALA A 78 -26.25 2.88 15.90
C ALA A 78 -25.59 3.25 14.57
N MET A 79 -26.12 2.73 13.45
CA MET A 79 -25.61 3.04 12.11
C MET A 79 -25.76 4.52 11.75
N ALA A 80 -26.90 5.15 12.08
CA ALA A 80 -27.11 6.57 11.91
C ALA A 80 -26.11 7.39 12.73
N GLY A 81 -25.93 7.04 14.02
CA GLY A 81 -24.96 7.71 14.90
C GLY A 81 -23.53 7.63 14.40
N ILE A 82 -23.07 6.45 13.99
CA ILE A 82 -21.72 6.24 13.41
C ILE A 82 -21.56 7.04 12.12
N ALA A 83 -22.58 7.07 11.26
CA ALA A 83 -22.54 7.81 10.00
C ALA A 83 -22.46 9.31 10.21
N LEU A 84 -23.24 9.86 11.17
CA LEU A 84 -23.19 11.28 11.51
C LEU A 84 -21.84 11.68 12.15
N GLU A 85 -21.30 10.84 13.03
CA GLU A 85 -19.97 11.07 13.60
C GLU A 85 -18.88 11.00 12.51
N TYR A 86 -18.97 10.04 11.59
CA TYR A 86 -18.05 9.97 10.45
C TYR A 86 -18.10 11.26 9.60
N LEU A 87 -19.29 11.79 9.31
CA LEU A 87 -19.43 13.05 8.57
C LEU A 87 -18.80 14.21 9.33
N LYS A 88 -19.04 14.32 10.64
CA LYS A 88 -18.45 15.36 11.49
C LYS A 88 -16.92 15.31 11.47
N GLU A 89 -16.32 14.14 11.66
CA GLU A 89 -14.87 13.95 11.63
C GLU A 89 -14.28 14.20 10.23
N MET A 90 -15.06 13.96 9.17
CA MET A 90 -14.69 14.34 7.80
C MET A 90 -14.81 15.84 7.53
N GLY A 91 -15.35 16.63 8.47
CA GLY A 91 -15.63 18.06 8.27
C GLY A 91 -16.78 18.30 7.29
N ILE A 92 -17.69 17.33 7.17
CA ILE A 92 -18.93 17.45 6.38
C ILE A 92 -20.03 17.85 7.37
N THR A 93 -20.15 19.13 7.58
CA THR A 93 -21.10 19.76 8.52
C THR A 93 -21.81 20.89 7.83
N ASP A 94 -22.91 21.35 8.42
CA ASP A 94 -23.69 22.51 7.95
C ASP A 94 -24.10 22.39 6.47
N THR A 95 -24.63 21.24 6.11
CA THR A 95 -25.09 20.96 4.75
C THR A 95 -26.22 19.93 4.73
N GLN A 96 -26.91 19.84 3.62
CA GLN A 96 -27.98 18.87 3.40
C GLN A 96 -27.41 17.41 3.40
N ILE A 97 -28.10 16.51 4.11
CA ILE A 97 -27.67 15.12 4.30
C ILE A 97 -28.86 14.18 4.16
N LEU A 98 -28.66 13.07 3.43
CA LEU A 98 -29.57 11.94 3.38
C LEU A 98 -28.79 10.66 3.69
N ILE A 99 -29.14 9.95 4.77
CA ILE A 99 -28.52 8.67 5.15
C ILE A 99 -29.57 7.57 5.01
N VAL A 100 -29.24 6.55 4.24
CA VAL A 100 -30.13 5.43 3.92
C VAL A 100 -29.42 4.11 4.17
N ARG A 101 -30.07 3.19 4.89
CA ARG A 101 -29.65 1.82 5.06
C ARG A 101 -30.17 0.97 3.91
N HIS A 102 -29.33 0.10 3.34
CA HIS A 102 -29.70 -0.93 2.40
C HIS A 102 -29.62 -2.32 3.01
N PHE A 103 -30.47 -3.23 2.53
CA PHE A 103 -30.53 -4.63 2.95
C PHE A 103 -30.24 -5.63 1.80
N ASP A 104 -29.74 -5.13 0.67
CA ASP A 104 -29.42 -5.90 -0.55
C ASP A 104 -28.14 -6.74 -0.46
N LYS A 105 -27.39 -6.68 0.66
CA LYS A 105 -26.12 -7.40 0.84
C LYS A 105 -26.02 -8.07 2.19
N GLU A 106 -25.19 -9.13 2.25
CA GLU A 106 -24.92 -9.86 3.49
C GLU A 106 -24.29 -9.02 4.60
N HIS A 107 -23.61 -7.95 4.27
CA HIS A 107 -22.94 -7.07 5.24
C HIS A 107 -23.74 -5.77 5.42
N PRO A 108 -23.92 -5.32 6.66
CA PRO A 108 -24.59 -4.05 6.93
C PRO A 108 -23.90 -2.89 6.26
N HIS A 109 -24.67 -2.00 5.62
CA HIS A 109 -24.10 -0.81 5.02
C HIS A 109 -25.14 0.32 4.93
N VAL A 110 -24.63 1.54 4.92
CA VAL A 110 -25.41 2.75 4.68
C VAL A 110 -24.83 3.53 3.52
N HIS A 111 -25.71 4.19 2.80
CA HIS A 111 -25.36 5.19 1.80
C HIS A 111 -25.68 6.58 2.34
N ILE A 112 -24.77 7.51 2.13
CA ILE A 112 -24.87 8.90 2.52
C ILE A 112 -24.80 9.74 1.26
N ALA A 113 -25.83 10.48 0.94
CA ALA A 113 -25.77 11.57 -0.01
C ALA A 113 -25.70 12.89 0.76
N PHE A 114 -24.85 13.80 0.33
CA PHE A 114 -24.73 15.11 0.92
C PHE A 114 -24.40 16.17 -0.14
N ASN A 115 -24.77 17.41 0.13
CA ASN A 115 -24.39 18.52 -0.71
C ASN A 115 -22.96 18.96 -0.35
N ARG A 116 -22.07 19.05 -1.33
CA ARG A 116 -20.71 19.56 -1.14
C ARG A 116 -20.66 21.09 -1.03
N ILE A 117 -21.79 21.74 -1.21
CA ILE A 117 -21.99 23.18 -0.96
C ILE A 117 -22.69 23.29 0.38
N ALA A 118 -22.07 23.94 1.34
CA ALA A 118 -22.61 24.16 2.66
C ALA A 118 -23.73 25.25 2.63
N ASN A 119 -24.48 25.38 3.72
CA ASN A 119 -25.57 26.34 3.85
C ASN A 119 -25.11 27.80 3.69
N ASP A 120 -23.82 28.08 3.90
CA ASP A 120 -23.16 29.36 3.68
C ASP A 120 -22.54 29.53 2.29
N SER A 121 -22.90 28.68 1.33
CA SER A 121 -22.39 28.66 -0.05
C SER A 121 -20.93 28.25 -0.21
N ARG A 122 -20.19 27.96 0.88
CA ARG A 122 -18.81 27.46 0.79
C ARG A 122 -18.75 26.02 0.31
N THR A 123 -17.66 25.66 -0.33
CA THR A 123 -17.44 24.28 -0.75
C THR A 123 -16.78 23.48 0.38
N ILE A 124 -17.37 22.35 0.74
CA ILE A 124 -16.79 21.41 1.70
C ILE A 124 -15.51 20.82 1.11
N SER A 125 -14.41 20.92 1.86
CA SER A 125 -13.08 20.54 1.42
C SER A 125 -12.94 19.02 1.23
N ASP A 126 -12.49 18.62 0.06
CA ASP A 126 -12.16 17.24 -0.27
C ASP A 126 -10.64 16.96 -0.25
N ARG A 127 -9.85 17.87 0.30
CA ARG A 127 -8.39 17.72 0.40
C ARG A 127 -8.05 16.47 1.22
N ASN A 128 -7.25 15.57 0.61
CA ASN A 128 -6.82 14.31 1.23
C ASN A 128 -7.98 13.45 1.77
N GLU A 129 -9.19 13.56 1.21
CA GLU A 129 -10.40 12.90 1.71
C GLU A 129 -10.22 11.39 1.91
N ARG A 130 -9.53 10.68 1.00
CA ARG A 130 -9.30 9.24 1.10
C ARG A 130 -8.41 8.87 2.29
N ILE A 131 -7.39 9.69 2.58
CA ILE A 131 -6.47 9.45 3.70
C ILE A 131 -7.18 9.74 5.02
N ARG A 132 -7.91 10.88 5.10
CA ARG A 132 -8.72 11.23 6.27
C ARG A 132 -9.77 10.17 6.55
N SER A 133 -10.54 9.79 5.54
CA SER A 133 -11.57 8.76 5.63
C SER A 133 -11.02 7.42 6.15
N ALA A 134 -9.89 6.95 5.62
CA ALA A 134 -9.28 5.70 6.07
C ALA A 134 -8.85 5.75 7.55
N ARG A 135 -8.33 6.92 8.02
CA ARG A 135 -8.00 7.14 9.42
C ARG A 135 -9.25 7.14 10.31
N ILE A 136 -10.25 7.95 9.94
CA ILE A 136 -11.52 8.07 10.68
C ILE A 136 -12.23 6.72 10.77
N CYS A 137 -12.31 5.95 9.67
CA CYS A 137 -12.87 4.61 9.70
C CYS A 137 -12.18 3.72 10.73
N LYS A 138 -10.86 3.75 10.87
CA LYS A 138 -10.12 2.98 11.87
C LYS A 138 -10.41 3.46 13.29
N GLU A 139 -10.45 4.77 13.50
CA GLU A 139 -10.72 5.39 14.79
C GLU A 139 -12.14 5.03 15.27
N LEU A 140 -13.15 5.19 14.41
CA LEU A 140 -14.54 4.82 14.72
C LEU A 140 -14.70 3.29 14.91
N THR A 141 -14.01 2.47 14.13
CA THR A 141 -14.01 1.01 14.33
C THR A 141 -13.54 0.65 15.74
N ARG A 142 -12.48 1.30 16.26
CA ARG A 142 -12.00 1.10 17.63
C ARG A 142 -12.98 1.63 18.66
N LYS A 143 -13.46 2.88 18.47
CA LYS A 143 -14.37 3.56 19.42
C LYS A 143 -15.64 2.76 19.67
N TYR A 144 -16.23 2.21 18.61
CA TYR A 144 -17.46 1.43 18.69
C TYR A 144 -17.22 -0.07 18.92
N GLY A 145 -15.98 -0.51 19.10
CA GLY A 145 -15.62 -1.92 19.29
C GLY A 145 -16.04 -2.80 18.12
N LEU A 146 -16.07 -2.27 16.89
CA LEU A 146 -16.46 -3.01 15.71
C LEU A 146 -15.33 -3.93 15.25
N TYR A 147 -15.68 -4.96 14.49
CA TYR A 147 -14.75 -5.92 13.94
C TYR A 147 -13.68 -5.22 13.08
N PHE A 148 -12.42 -5.46 13.43
CA PHE A 148 -11.29 -5.13 12.60
C PHE A 148 -11.06 -6.26 11.60
N ALA A 149 -11.32 -6.02 10.32
CA ALA A 149 -10.91 -6.97 9.29
C ALA A 149 -9.40 -7.17 9.40
N ASP A 150 -8.99 -8.42 9.66
CA ASP A 150 -7.60 -8.83 9.61
C ASP A 150 -7.04 -8.42 8.26
N GLY A 151 -5.87 -7.79 8.27
CA GLY A 151 -5.30 -7.14 7.10
C GLY A 151 -5.13 -8.08 5.89
N LYS A 152 -4.27 -7.72 4.96
CA LYS A 152 -4.00 -8.49 3.73
C LYS A 152 -3.60 -9.96 3.96
N GLU A 153 -3.32 -10.37 5.20
CA GLU A 153 -2.83 -11.70 5.53
C GLU A 153 -3.91 -12.78 5.52
N GLN A 154 -5.20 -12.42 5.76
CA GLN A 154 -6.32 -13.36 5.78
C GLN A 154 -7.25 -13.25 4.56
N VAL A 155 -6.76 -12.69 3.47
CA VAL A 155 -7.57 -12.60 2.24
C VAL A 155 -7.81 -13.99 1.67
N LYS A 156 -9.06 -14.34 1.43
CA LYS A 156 -9.46 -15.60 0.77
C LYS A 156 -9.08 -15.52 -0.72
N HIS A 157 -7.84 -15.88 -1.05
CA HIS A 157 -7.27 -15.78 -2.40
C HIS A 157 -8.13 -16.43 -3.50
N HIS A 158 -8.82 -17.54 -3.17
CA HIS A 158 -9.68 -18.26 -4.11
C HIS A 158 -10.92 -17.47 -4.56
N ARG A 159 -11.31 -16.40 -3.82
CA ARG A 159 -12.46 -15.53 -4.16
C ARG A 159 -12.06 -14.28 -4.94
N LEU A 160 -10.76 -14.04 -5.08
CA LEU A 160 -10.28 -12.89 -5.83
C LEU A 160 -10.38 -13.15 -7.33
N ARG A 161 -10.81 -12.13 -8.07
CA ARG A 161 -10.76 -12.09 -9.54
C ARG A 161 -9.50 -11.40 -10.00
N GLU A 162 -9.07 -11.67 -11.24
CA GLU A 162 -7.99 -10.91 -11.86
C GLU A 162 -8.42 -9.43 -12.08
N PRO A 163 -7.51 -8.46 -11.92
CA PRO A 163 -6.07 -8.59 -11.65
C PRO A 163 -5.71 -8.67 -10.16
N ASP A 164 -6.68 -8.62 -9.24
CA ASP A 164 -6.41 -8.58 -7.79
C ASP A 164 -5.81 -9.91 -7.29
N LYS A 165 -6.22 -11.05 -7.84
CA LYS A 165 -5.64 -12.36 -7.52
C LYS A 165 -4.14 -12.37 -7.76
N THR A 166 -3.72 -12.03 -8.98
CA THR A 166 -2.29 -11.93 -9.35
C THR A 166 -1.54 -10.93 -8.48
N LYS A 167 -2.14 -9.81 -8.13
CA LYS A 167 -1.53 -8.83 -7.22
C LYS A 167 -1.25 -9.40 -5.83
N TYR A 168 -2.16 -10.21 -5.29
CA TYR A 168 -1.95 -10.87 -3.99
C TYR A 168 -0.92 -12.00 -4.06
N GLU A 169 -0.84 -12.73 -5.17
CA GLU A 169 0.23 -13.72 -5.40
C GLU A 169 1.60 -13.04 -5.38
N ILE A 170 1.76 -11.94 -6.11
CA ILE A 170 3.01 -11.15 -6.09
C ILE A 170 3.30 -10.63 -4.67
N TYR A 171 2.28 -10.15 -3.93
CA TYR A 171 2.44 -9.71 -2.55
C TYR A 171 3.01 -10.82 -1.66
N SER A 172 2.47 -12.03 -1.74
CA SER A 172 2.90 -13.18 -0.92
C SER A 172 4.35 -13.58 -1.24
N ILE A 173 4.70 -13.61 -2.52
CA ILE A 173 6.07 -13.90 -2.99
C ILE A 173 7.04 -12.83 -2.46
N LEU A 174 6.73 -11.54 -2.66
CA LEU A 174 7.58 -10.44 -2.21
C LEU A 174 7.75 -10.41 -0.69
N LYS A 175 6.71 -10.73 0.07
CA LYS A 175 6.77 -10.80 1.54
C LYS A 175 7.84 -11.81 2.01
N THR A 176 7.92 -12.95 1.35
CA THR A 176 8.87 -14.02 1.67
C THR A 176 10.27 -13.69 1.16
N GLU A 177 10.40 -13.30 -0.11
CA GLU A 177 11.70 -13.14 -0.74
C GLU A 177 12.46 -11.89 -0.24
N VAL A 178 11.78 -10.76 -0.04
CA VAL A 178 12.42 -9.54 0.49
C VAL A 178 12.96 -9.77 1.91
N ALA A 179 12.31 -10.62 2.71
CA ALA A 179 12.78 -10.94 4.06
C ALA A 179 14.01 -11.86 4.08
N ARG A 180 14.26 -12.60 3.00
CA ARG A 180 15.35 -13.60 2.93
C ARG A 180 16.57 -13.12 2.16
N CYS A 181 16.39 -12.22 1.19
CA CYS A 181 17.46 -11.82 0.29
C CYS A 181 18.29 -10.67 0.89
N GLY A 182 19.63 -10.75 0.72
CA GLY A 182 20.56 -9.70 1.11
C GLY A 182 20.94 -8.75 -0.02
N ASN A 183 20.60 -9.07 -1.28
CA ASN A 183 20.93 -8.22 -2.43
C ASN A 183 19.90 -8.32 -3.56
N TRP A 184 19.97 -7.39 -4.51
CA TRP A 184 19.05 -7.31 -5.64
C TRP A 184 19.17 -8.47 -6.62
N ASN A 185 20.37 -9.01 -6.86
CA ASN A 185 20.59 -10.08 -7.83
C ASN A 185 19.88 -11.36 -7.39
N ILE A 186 20.03 -11.72 -6.11
CA ILE A 186 19.35 -12.88 -5.51
C ILE A 186 17.84 -12.68 -5.55
N LEU A 187 17.35 -11.48 -5.16
CA LEU A 187 15.92 -11.19 -5.19
C LEU A 187 15.35 -11.31 -6.60
N ILE A 188 16.00 -10.76 -7.62
CA ILE A 188 15.56 -10.83 -9.02
C ILE A 188 15.51 -12.28 -9.50
N ALA A 189 16.54 -13.08 -9.22
CA ALA A 189 16.60 -14.48 -9.61
C ALA A 189 15.46 -15.29 -8.96
N ASN A 190 15.24 -15.11 -7.65
CA ASN A 190 14.18 -15.80 -6.92
C ASN A 190 12.78 -15.42 -7.42
N LEU A 191 12.55 -14.15 -7.70
CA LEU A 191 11.28 -13.66 -8.26
C LEU A 191 11.02 -14.25 -9.64
N LYS A 192 12.05 -14.30 -10.50
CA LYS A 192 11.96 -14.88 -11.83
C LYS A 192 11.64 -16.38 -11.79
N ASN A 193 12.24 -17.12 -10.86
CA ASN A 193 11.95 -18.55 -10.65
C ASN A 193 10.49 -18.79 -10.21
N GLN A 194 9.84 -17.80 -9.60
CA GLN A 194 8.43 -17.86 -9.19
C GLN A 194 7.47 -17.19 -10.21
N GLY A 195 7.98 -16.90 -11.42
CA GLY A 195 7.20 -16.33 -12.52
C GLY A 195 6.84 -14.85 -12.30
N VAL A 196 7.63 -14.13 -11.51
CA VAL A 196 7.48 -12.69 -11.32
C VAL A 196 8.62 -11.96 -12.02
N ASP A 197 8.29 -11.19 -13.06
CA ASP A 197 9.24 -10.30 -13.72
C ASP A 197 9.32 -8.96 -12.98
N MET A 198 10.54 -8.41 -12.91
CA MET A 198 10.80 -7.13 -12.26
C MET A 198 11.48 -6.15 -13.23
N GLN A 199 11.04 -4.90 -13.18
CA GLN A 199 11.62 -3.81 -13.97
C GLN A 199 11.79 -2.56 -13.11
N PHE A 200 12.95 -1.90 -13.21
CA PHE A 200 13.17 -0.60 -12.61
C PHE A 200 12.54 0.50 -13.47
N LYS A 201 11.87 1.45 -12.82
CA LYS A 201 11.37 2.67 -13.43
C LYS A 201 12.33 3.81 -13.11
N TYR A 202 12.88 4.44 -14.14
CA TYR A 202 13.82 5.55 -14.01
C TYR A 202 13.11 6.90 -14.12
N LYS A 203 13.71 7.95 -13.52
CA LYS A 203 13.20 9.31 -13.54
C LYS A 203 13.64 10.00 -14.84
N GLY A 204 12.70 10.22 -15.76
CA GLY A 204 12.96 10.88 -17.03
C GLY A 204 14.06 10.18 -17.83
N LYS A 205 15.16 10.91 -18.12
CA LYS A 205 16.34 10.41 -18.85
C LYS A 205 17.52 10.08 -17.93
N SER A 206 17.35 10.17 -16.60
CA SER A 206 18.41 9.90 -15.61
C SER A 206 18.50 8.42 -15.27
N ASP A 207 19.64 8.00 -14.71
CA ASP A 207 19.84 6.65 -14.19
C ASP A 207 19.26 6.50 -12.76
N GLU A 208 18.59 7.55 -12.23
CA GLU A 208 17.95 7.54 -10.92
C GLU A 208 16.70 6.65 -10.93
N VAL A 209 16.69 5.61 -10.09
CA VAL A 209 15.54 4.72 -9.97
C VAL A 209 14.42 5.42 -9.20
N GLN A 210 13.32 5.67 -9.89
CA GLN A 210 12.10 6.28 -9.33
C GLN A 210 11.18 5.24 -8.67
N GLY A 211 11.24 3.99 -9.12
CA GLY A 211 10.35 2.94 -8.63
C GLY A 211 10.59 1.59 -9.28
N ILE A 212 9.77 0.62 -8.91
CA ILE A 212 9.82 -0.75 -9.42
C ILE A 212 8.44 -1.17 -9.91
N ILE A 213 8.43 -1.95 -10.98
CA ILE A 213 7.24 -2.62 -11.52
C ILE A 213 7.48 -4.11 -11.43
N PHE A 214 6.52 -4.82 -10.83
CA PHE A 214 6.45 -6.28 -10.82
C PHE A 214 5.34 -6.73 -11.75
N SER A 215 5.57 -7.76 -12.54
CA SER A 215 4.56 -8.33 -13.44
C SER A 215 4.52 -9.85 -13.33
N LYS A 216 3.30 -10.40 -13.36
CA LYS A 216 3.01 -11.83 -13.39
C LYS A 216 1.70 -12.04 -14.14
N ASN A 217 1.58 -13.13 -14.89
CA ASN A 217 0.38 -13.46 -15.68
C ASN A 217 -0.09 -12.31 -16.60
N GLY A 218 0.85 -11.49 -17.12
CA GLY A 218 0.52 -10.35 -17.98
C GLY A 218 0.05 -9.09 -17.25
N TYR A 219 -0.09 -9.09 -15.91
CA TYR A 219 -0.54 -7.93 -15.13
C TYR A 219 0.62 -7.20 -14.46
N PRO A 220 0.93 -5.94 -14.84
CA PRO A 220 1.97 -5.14 -14.22
C PRO A 220 1.44 -4.33 -13.04
N PHE A 221 2.19 -4.31 -11.92
CA PHE A 221 1.89 -3.50 -10.74
C PHE A 221 3.14 -2.76 -10.27
N SER A 222 3.01 -1.47 -9.95
CA SER A 222 4.09 -0.79 -9.24
C SER A 222 4.20 -1.32 -7.82
N GLY A 223 5.41 -1.48 -7.30
CA GLY A 223 5.66 -2.05 -5.98
C GLY A 223 4.86 -1.34 -4.87
N SER A 224 4.78 -0.02 -4.89
CA SER A 224 3.97 0.78 -3.94
C SER A 224 2.46 0.57 -4.05
N LYS A 225 1.94 0.10 -5.21
CA LYS A 225 0.52 -0.29 -5.39
C LYS A 225 0.24 -1.69 -4.86
N ILE A 226 1.22 -2.57 -4.85
CA ILE A 226 1.11 -3.89 -4.21
C ILE A 226 1.11 -3.70 -2.70
N ASP A 227 2.17 -3.10 -2.16
CA ASP A 227 2.27 -2.65 -0.77
C ASP A 227 3.31 -1.52 -0.65
N ARG A 228 3.11 -0.61 0.31
CA ARG A 228 4.07 0.48 0.56
C ARG A 228 5.46 -0.03 0.95
N ARG A 229 5.55 -1.21 1.56
CA ARG A 229 6.80 -1.90 1.91
C ARG A 229 7.61 -2.33 0.69
N PHE A 230 6.96 -2.49 -0.46
CA PHE A 230 7.58 -2.93 -1.72
C PHE A 230 7.88 -1.76 -2.67
N SER A 231 7.99 -0.53 -2.17
CA SER A 231 8.61 0.57 -2.92
C SER A 231 10.12 0.33 -3.04
N TYR A 232 10.77 0.87 -4.08
CA TYR A 232 12.21 0.71 -4.30
C TYR A 232 13.03 1.00 -3.03
N SER A 233 12.84 2.18 -2.45
CA SER A 233 13.60 2.62 -1.27
C SER A 233 13.39 1.71 -0.05
N LYS A 234 12.21 1.11 0.11
CA LYS A 234 11.93 0.20 1.23
C LYS A 234 12.52 -1.19 1.01
N ILE A 235 12.46 -1.71 -0.21
CA ILE A 235 13.13 -2.97 -0.54
C ILE A 235 14.65 -2.81 -0.43
N ASP A 236 15.22 -1.73 -0.97
CA ASP A 236 16.66 -1.48 -0.91
C ASP A 236 17.17 -1.40 0.54
N ALA A 237 16.42 -0.69 1.41
CA ALA A 237 16.73 -0.63 2.84
C ALA A 237 16.62 -2.00 3.52
N ALA A 238 15.61 -2.83 3.17
CA ALA A 238 15.44 -4.16 3.74
C ALA A 238 16.58 -5.11 3.32
N LEU A 239 16.96 -5.11 2.03
CA LEU A 239 18.08 -5.92 1.53
C LEU A 239 19.41 -5.55 2.19
N LYS A 240 19.66 -4.24 2.40
CA LYS A 240 20.86 -3.77 3.13
C LYS A 240 20.86 -4.22 4.59
N ALA A 241 19.72 -4.17 5.26
CA ALA A 241 19.59 -4.64 6.65
C ALA A 241 19.84 -6.14 6.76
N ASN A 242 19.22 -6.96 5.88
CA ASN A 242 19.38 -8.41 5.87
C ASN A 242 20.85 -8.79 5.65
N ARG A 243 21.56 -8.14 4.72
CA ARG A 243 22.99 -8.37 4.47
C ARG A 243 23.84 -8.06 5.69
N HIS A 244 23.52 -6.97 6.41
CA HIS A 244 24.24 -6.59 7.63
C HIS A 244 24.02 -7.62 8.76
N GLU A 245 22.79 -8.11 8.94
CA GLU A 245 22.48 -9.15 9.93
C GLU A 245 23.19 -10.47 9.61
N GLU A 246 23.22 -10.86 8.34
CA GLU A 246 23.92 -12.06 7.89
C GLU A 246 25.43 -11.95 8.17
N TRP A 247 26.02 -10.80 7.85
CA TRP A 247 27.44 -10.51 8.15
C TRP A 247 27.73 -10.59 9.65
N GLN A 248 26.89 -10.03 10.51
CA GLN A 248 27.04 -10.10 11.96
C GLN A 248 26.94 -11.54 12.49
N ARG A 249 26.03 -12.36 11.96
CA ARG A 249 25.94 -13.79 12.34
C ARG A 249 27.20 -14.56 11.99
N VAL A 250 27.75 -14.35 10.79
CA VAL A 250 28.98 -15.03 10.36
C VAL A 250 30.16 -14.62 11.22
N MET A 251 30.34 -13.33 11.49
CA MET A 251 31.42 -12.81 12.32
C MET A 251 31.26 -13.14 13.82
N GLY A 252 30.02 -13.20 14.31
CA GLY A 252 29.70 -13.61 15.68
C GLY A 252 29.99 -15.10 15.93
N SER A 253 29.71 -15.94 14.95
CA SER A 253 30.02 -17.38 15.03
C SER A 253 31.51 -17.68 15.02
N GLN A 254 32.33 -16.84 14.35
CA GLN A 254 33.78 -17.00 14.35
C GLN A 254 34.44 -16.60 15.66
N LYS A 255 33.81 -15.71 16.45
CA LYS A 255 34.31 -15.33 17.78
C LYS A 255 34.04 -16.38 18.88
N ALA A 256 33.06 -17.24 18.70
CA ALA A 256 32.69 -18.26 19.69
C ALA A 256 33.49 -19.57 19.59
N GLY A 257 34.39 -19.71 18.62
CA GLY A 257 35.11 -20.96 18.31
C GLY A 257 36.60 -20.98 18.61
N TYR A 258 37.20 -19.95 19.15
CA TYR A 258 38.65 -19.92 19.44
C TYR A 258 38.92 -19.43 20.87
N GLU A 259 38.71 -20.27 21.87
CA GLU A 259 39.51 -20.27 23.07
C GLU A 259 40.81 -21.05 22.78
N TYR A 260 41.88 -20.33 22.48
CA TYR A 260 43.21 -20.94 22.50
C TYR A 260 43.61 -21.14 23.96
N PRO A 261 44.02 -22.37 24.38
CA PRO A 261 44.69 -22.51 25.65
C PRO A 261 46.03 -21.73 25.54
N MET A 262 46.25 -20.83 26.43
CA MET A 262 47.54 -20.11 26.57
C MET A 262 48.59 -21.12 26.91
N GLN A 263 49.33 -21.63 25.93
CA GLN A 263 50.61 -22.24 26.14
C GLN A 263 51.65 -21.12 26.33
N GLN A 264 52.39 -21.21 27.44
CA GLN A 264 53.48 -20.32 27.74
C GLN A 264 54.48 -20.26 26.59
N PRO A 265 55.07 -19.11 26.25
CA PRO A 265 56.03 -19.05 25.15
C PRO A 265 57.30 -19.84 25.51
N PRO A 266 57.84 -20.66 24.60
CA PRO A 266 59.13 -21.32 24.78
C PRO A 266 60.24 -20.23 24.88
N GLN A 267 61.10 -20.36 25.91
CA GLN A 267 62.33 -19.56 26.05
C GLN A 267 63.27 -19.98 24.91
N PHE A 268 63.57 -19.07 24.00
CA PHE A 268 64.57 -19.24 22.96
C PHE A 268 65.90 -18.70 23.46
N GLU A 269 66.89 -19.60 23.57
CA GLU A 269 68.30 -19.21 23.60
C GLU A 269 68.80 -18.93 22.17
N PRO A 270 69.68 -17.93 21.95
CA PRO A 270 70.10 -17.57 20.62
C PRO A 270 71.30 -18.44 20.20
N SER A 271 71.15 -19.30 19.18
CA SER A 271 72.26 -19.83 18.42
C SER A 271 72.08 -19.50 16.95
N GLY A 272 73.05 -18.80 16.40
CA GLY A 272 73.06 -18.33 15.02
C GLY A 272 73.11 -19.44 13.99
N ASN A 273 72.57 -19.13 12.85
CA ASN A 273 73.16 -19.25 11.49
C ASN A 273 72.11 -18.85 10.45
N ASP A 274 72.61 -18.03 9.54
CA ASP A 274 71.91 -17.62 8.30
C ASP A 274 71.51 -18.82 7.44
N ASP A 275 70.38 -18.72 6.76
CA ASP A 275 70.22 -18.85 5.31
C ASP A 275 68.79 -19.28 4.91
N LEU A 276 68.24 -18.49 3.98
CA LEU A 276 67.29 -18.85 2.93
C LEU A 276 66.05 -19.69 3.29
N TYR A 277 64.86 -19.03 3.25
CA TYR A 277 63.78 -19.48 2.36
C TYR A 277 62.76 -18.37 2.12
N SER A 278 62.77 -17.82 0.92
CA SER A 278 61.67 -17.07 0.33
C SER A 278 60.61 -18.07 -0.12
N GLY A 279 59.39 -17.88 0.25
CA GLY A 279 58.28 -18.63 -0.36
C GLY A 279 57.06 -18.84 0.50
N SER A 280 55.95 -18.27 0.05
CA SER A 280 54.55 -18.54 0.44
C SER A 280 53.94 -17.66 1.55
N ILE A 281 53.82 -16.38 1.25
CA ILE A 281 52.68 -15.56 1.76
C ILE A 281 51.79 -15.33 0.53
N GLY A 282 50.80 -16.18 0.33
CA GLY A 282 49.90 -16.03 -0.81
C GLY A 282 48.76 -16.99 -0.80
N LEU A 283 47.95 -17.08 0.27
CA LEU A 283 46.74 -17.92 0.21
C LEU A 283 45.71 -17.57 1.31
N PHE A 284 45.46 -16.29 1.56
CA PHE A 284 44.27 -15.87 2.34
C PHE A 284 43.82 -14.45 1.97
N MET A 285 43.58 -14.21 0.66
CA MET A 285 42.85 -13.05 0.19
C MET A 285 42.05 -13.40 -1.04
N SER A 286 40.96 -14.15 -0.91
CA SER A 286 40.10 -14.45 -2.05
C SER A 286 38.59 -14.60 -1.72
N ALA A 287 38.10 -14.03 -0.62
CA ALA A 287 36.65 -14.02 -0.37
C ALA A 287 35.98 -12.66 -0.66
N ASN A 288 36.73 -11.56 -0.73
CA ASN A 288 36.15 -10.24 -0.98
C ASN A 288 36.19 -9.78 -2.44
N ALA A 289 36.99 -10.41 -3.30
CA ALA A 289 37.12 -10.02 -4.70
C ALA A 289 35.90 -10.40 -5.57
N ASN A 290 35.19 -11.48 -5.25
CA ASN A 290 34.05 -11.92 -6.04
C ASN A 290 32.79 -11.08 -5.82
N VAL A 291 32.55 -10.54 -4.62
CA VAL A 291 31.36 -9.72 -4.36
C VAL A 291 31.48 -8.36 -5.04
N GLN A 292 32.67 -7.77 -5.03
CA GLN A 292 32.95 -6.49 -5.70
C GLN A 292 32.95 -6.63 -7.24
N ALA A 293 33.40 -7.79 -7.74
CA ALA A 293 33.38 -8.09 -9.18
C ALA A 293 31.96 -8.28 -9.71
N ASP A 294 31.06 -8.90 -8.94
CA ASP A 294 29.66 -9.10 -9.34
C ASP A 294 28.86 -7.82 -9.30
N GLU A 295 29.08 -6.93 -8.32
CA GLU A 295 28.46 -5.59 -8.29
C GLU A 295 28.94 -4.74 -9.47
N ASN A 296 30.22 -4.72 -9.76
CA ASN A 296 30.80 -4.02 -10.90
C ASN A 296 30.30 -4.59 -12.25
N TYR A 297 30.14 -5.90 -12.38
CA TYR A 297 29.60 -6.55 -13.56
C TYR A 297 28.14 -6.15 -13.81
N PHE A 298 27.32 -6.07 -12.76
CA PHE A 298 25.93 -5.66 -12.88
C PHE A 298 25.80 -4.17 -13.24
N GLU A 299 26.59 -3.29 -12.62
CA GLU A 299 26.65 -1.89 -13.00
C GLU A 299 27.10 -1.68 -14.46
N GLU A 300 28.09 -2.45 -14.94
CA GLU A 300 28.51 -2.42 -16.33
C GLU A 300 27.41 -2.89 -17.30
N GLN A 301 26.68 -3.96 -16.95
CA GLN A 301 25.55 -4.44 -17.76
C GLN A 301 24.43 -3.39 -17.86
N LEU A 302 24.15 -2.69 -16.77
CA LEU A 302 23.22 -1.56 -16.76
C LEU A 302 23.72 -0.41 -17.66
N LYS A 303 25.01 -0.05 -17.58
CA LYS A 303 25.64 0.97 -18.40
C LYS A 303 25.62 0.58 -19.90
N ARG A 304 25.88 -0.69 -20.24
CA ARG A 304 25.86 -1.21 -21.65
C ARG A 304 24.43 -1.23 -22.24
N LYS A 305 23.39 -1.62 -21.46
CA LYS A 305 21.98 -1.58 -21.91
C LYS A 305 21.52 -0.15 -22.15
N ASN A 306 21.93 0.79 -21.31
CA ASN A 306 21.57 2.20 -21.46
C ASN A 306 22.28 2.84 -22.67
N LYS A 307 23.54 2.46 -22.94
CA LYS A 307 24.29 2.92 -24.13
C LYS A 307 23.66 2.43 -25.44
N LYS A 308 23.18 1.18 -25.49
CA LYS A 308 22.42 0.64 -26.65
C LYS A 308 21.06 1.34 -26.86
N LYS A 309 20.38 1.73 -25.78
CA LYS A 309 19.12 2.46 -25.85
C LYS A 309 19.30 3.90 -26.30
N LYS A 310 20.42 4.55 -25.96
CA LYS A 310 20.79 5.89 -26.41
C LYS A 310 21.13 5.92 -27.93
N GLN A 311 21.84 4.90 -28.43
CA GLN A 311 22.17 4.78 -29.88
C GLN A 311 20.93 4.48 -30.74
N ARG A 312 19.90 3.79 -30.24
CA ARG A 312 18.64 3.56 -30.98
C ARG A 312 17.74 4.80 -31.08
N LYS A 313 17.90 5.82 -30.22
CA LYS A 313 17.14 7.08 -30.28
C LYS A 313 17.76 8.17 -31.17
N ILE A 314 18.99 7.97 -31.67
CA ILE A 314 19.67 8.93 -32.53
C ILE A 314 19.47 8.59 -34.05
N ARG A 315 18.73 7.52 -34.34
CA ARG A 315 18.45 7.06 -35.72
C ARG A 315 16.95 7.17 -36.08
N PHE A 316 16.31 8.31 -35.74
CA PHE A 316 15.05 8.76 -36.35
C PHE A 316 15.05 10.28 -36.42
#